data_bb330ad1f0a68b74c6834cc951feee31
#
_entry.id   bb330ad1f0a68b74c6834cc951feee31
#
_cell.length_a   1.000
_cell.length_b   1.000
_cell.length_c   1.000
_cell.angle_alpha   90.00
_cell.angle_beta   90.00
_cell.angle_gamma   90.00
#
_symmetry.space_group_name_H-M   'P 1'
#
loop_
_entity.id
_entity.type
_entity.pdbx_description
1 polymer ?
#
loop_
_entity_poly.entity_id
_entity_poly.type
_entity_poly.pdbx_seq_one_letter_code
_entity_poly.pdbx_strand_id
1 'polypeptide(L)'
;MATIEGAKSVLSADEIGSIEINKKADLVIIDINNQRYIPTNNLINHLIYSENGSSVKTVIINGKIVVEEGKITTFNEKDIFNEIRKIMPKIYLERKIACEEADKVIGQIKEAYYKCHEFYDLKTN
;
A
#
# COMPACT_ATOMS: atom_id res chain seq x y z
N MET A 1 -3.66 15.09 -9.56
CA MET A 1 -4.10 13.68 -9.82
C MET A 1 -5.03 13.14 -8.76
N ALA A 2 -4.90 13.50 -7.49
CA ALA A 2 -5.72 12.95 -6.39
C ALA A 2 -7.15 13.53 -6.29
N THR A 3 -7.52 14.50 -7.10
CA THR A 3 -8.83 15.18 -7.08
C THR A 3 -9.44 15.20 -8.48
N ILE A 4 -9.89 16.33 -8.96
CA ILE A 4 -10.61 16.47 -10.24
C ILE A 4 -9.84 15.87 -11.45
N GLU A 5 -8.52 15.97 -11.49
CA GLU A 5 -7.75 15.38 -12.59
C GLU A 5 -7.73 13.83 -12.51
N GLY A 6 -7.77 13.27 -11.30
CA GLY A 6 -7.98 11.84 -11.11
C GLY A 6 -9.39 11.41 -11.55
N ALA A 7 -10.42 12.17 -11.19
CA ALA A 7 -11.80 11.91 -11.59
C ALA A 7 -11.99 11.98 -13.11
N LYS A 8 -11.34 12.93 -13.79
CA LYS A 8 -11.34 13.01 -15.26
C LYS A 8 -10.72 11.77 -15.91
N SER A 9 -9.64 11.22 -15.36
CA SER A 9 -8.97 10.04 -15.91
C SER A 9 -9.84 8.78 -15.89
N VAL A 10 -10.81 8.71 -14.99
CA VAL A 10 -11.79 7.61 -14.88
C VAL A 10 -13.19 7.99 -15.39
N LEU A 11 -13.30 9.12 -16.11
CA LEU A 11 -14.55 9.64 -16.71
C LEU A 11 -15.67 9.89 -15.68
N SER A 12 -15.32 10.25 -14.44
CA SER A 12 -16.27 10.47 -13.34
C SER A 12 -16.19 11.88 -12.75
N ALA A 13 -15.66 12.85 -13.52
CA ALA A 13 -15.47 14.24 -13.06
C ALA A 13 -16.79 14.96 -12.72
N ASP A 14 -17.91 14.53 -13.27
CA ASP A 14 -19.24 15.06 -12.98
C ASP A 14 -19.79 14.57 -11.63
N GLU A 15 -19.28 13.46 -11.12
CA GLU A 15 -19.75 12.82 -9.89
C GLU A 15 -18.83 13.03 -8.69
N ILE A 16 -17.51 13.09 -8.91
CA ILE A 16 -16.47 13.10 -7.85
C ILE A 16 -15.32 14.05 -8.19
N GLY A 17 -14.39 14.21 -7.25
CA GLY A 17 -13.12 14.91 -7.46
C GLY A 17 -13.13 16.41 -7.11
N SER A 18 -14.28 16.97 -6.75
CA SER A 18 -14.43 18.33 -6.22
C SER A 18 -15.61 18.41 -5.26
N ILE A 19 -15.59 19.44 -4.40
CA ILE A 19 -16.67 19.70 -3.45
C ILE A 19 -17.66 20.66 -4.12
N GLU A 20 -18.68 20.09 -4.73
CA GLU A 20 -19.72 20.81 -5.48
C GLU A 20 -21.10 20.24 -5.20
N ILE A 21 -22.14 21.07 -5.37
CA ILE A 21 -23.53 20.64 -5.26
C ILE A 21 -23.81 19.55 -6.32
N ASN A 22 -24.53 18.51 -5.94
CA ASN A 22 -24.87 17.33 -6.73
C ASN A 22 -23.72 16.33 -7.00
N LYS A 23 -22.53 16.55 -6.46
CA LYS A 23 -21.46 15.55 -6.48
C LYS A 23 -21.51 14.66 -5.22
N LYS A 24 -20.94 13.47 -5.33
CA LYS A 24 -20.77 12.57 -4.20
C LYS A 24 -19.85 13.20 -3.16
N ALA A 25 -20.19 13.09 -1.90
CA ALA A 25 -19.34 13.55 -0.82
C ALA A 25 -18.26 12.49 -0.52
N ASP A 26 -17.19 12.49 -1.32
CA ASP A 26 -15.99 11.69 -1.12
C ASP A 26 -14.90 12.62 -0.57
N LEU A 27 -14.66 12.55 0.75
CA LEU A 27 -13.85 13.51 1.48
C LEU A 27 -12.87 12.80 2.39
N VAL A 28 -11.67 13.35 2.53
CA VAL A 28 -10.67 12.96 3.52
C VAL A 28 -10.36 14.17 4.40
N ILE A 29 -10.58 14.03 5.71
CA ILE A 29 -10.23 15.04 6.72
C ILE A 29 -8.91 14.65 7.34
N ILE A 30 -7.94 15.55 7.29
CA ILE A 30 -6.58 15.35 7.78
C ILE A 30 -6.37 16.26 9.00
N ASP A 31 -5.84 15.70 10.08
CA ASP A 31 -5.37 16.47 11.21
C ASP A 31 -3.99 17.04 10.89
N ILE A 32 -3.92 18.37 10.76
CA ILE A 32 -2.68 19.09 10.48
C ILE A 32 -1.94 19.53 11.75
N ASN A 33 -2.51 19.29 12.95
CA ASN A 33 -1.90 19.66 14.22
C ASN A 33 -1.00 18.54 14.77
N ASN A 34 -0.03 18.12 13.96
CA ASN A 34 0.93 17.09 14.34
C ASN A 34 2.34 17.38 13.78
N GLN A 35 3.31 16.60 14.20
CA GLN A 35 4.73 16.80 13.87
C GLN A 35 5.07 16.77 12.36
N ARG A 36 4.20 16.23 11.51
CA ARG A 36 4.41 16.16 10.05
C ARG A 36 4.06 17.46 9.36
N TYR A 37 3.19 18.24 9.98
CA TYR A 37 2.70 19.52 9.45
C TYR A 37 3.25 20.73 10.22
N ILE A 38 3.92 20.53 11.36
CA ILE A 38 4.50 21.61 12.16
C ILE A 38 6.03 21.54 12.11
N PRO A 39 6.72 22.63 11.73
CA PRO A 39 6.18 23.93 11.30
C PRO A 39 5.57 23.89 9.90
N THR A 40 4.41 24.52 9.72
CA THR A 40 3.69 24.54 8.45
C THR A 40 4.18 25.70 7.57
N ASN A 41 4.89 25.39 6.51
CA ASN A 41 5.31 26.36 5.49
C ASN A 41 4.54 26.19 4.17
N ASN A 42 4.18 24.95 3.79
CA ASN A 42 3.35 24.67 2.61
C ASN A 42 2.57 23.37 2.82
N LEU A 43 1.24 23.49 3.02
CA LEU A 43 0.36 22.33 3.28
C LEU A 43 0.37 21.30 2.15
N ILE A 44 0.43 21.75 0.90
CA ILE A 44 0.41 20.83 -0.26
C ILE A 44 1.71 20.01 -0.30
N ASN A 45 2.84 20.65 -0.04
CA ASN A 45 4.12 19.93 0.02
C ASN A 45 4.15 18.93 1.18
N HIS A 46 3.63 19.30 2.35
CA HIS A 46 3.51 18.36 3.47
C HIS A 46 2.61 17.17 3.13
N LEU A 47 1.47 17.43 2.48
CA LEU A 47 0.56 16.37 2.05
C LEU A 47 1.21 15.40 1.05
N ILE A 48 2.03 15.91 0.14
CA ILE A 48 2.65 15.09 -0.92
C ILE A 48 3.89 14.34 -0.43
N TYR A 49 4.73 14.98 0.38
CA TYR A 49 6.06 14.46 0.71
C TYR A 49 6.20 13.92 2.14
N SER A 50 5.36 14.37 3.07
CA SER A 50 5.48 14.02 4.50
C SER A 50 4.35 13.13 5.00
N GLU A 51 3.17 13.16 4.35
CA GLU A 51 2.01 12.38 4.78
C GLU A 51 2.13 10.91 4.36
N ASN A 52 1.82 10.01 5.29
CA ASN A 52 1.80 8.56 5.08
C ASN A 52 0.46 7.92 5.45
N GLY A 53 -0.59 8.72 5.60
CA GLY A 53 -1.93 8.29 5.98
C GLY A 53 -2.20 8.35 7.50
N SER A 54 -1.18 8.53 8.35
CA SER A 54 -1.37 8.52 9.81
C SER A 54 -2.08 9.76 10.36
N SER A 55 -2.12 10.85 9.57
CA SER A 55 -2.85 12.08 9.93
C SER A 55 -4.30 12.07 9.43
N VAL A 56 -4.73 11.02 8.74
CA VAL A 56 -6.12 10.90 8.30
C VAL A 56 -7.02 10.67 9.51
N LYS A 57 -7.88 11.65 9.76
CA LYS A 57 -8.81 11.64 10.88
C LYS A 57 -10.14 10.99 10.51
N THR A 58 -10.71 11.40 9.37
CA THR A 58 -12.03 10.93 8.92
C THR A 58 -12.00 10.71 7.42
N VAL A 59 -12.61 9.61 6.96
CA VAL A 59 -12.87 9.35 5.55
C VAL A 59 -14.37 9.20 5.34
N ILE A 60 -14.89 9.94 4.38
CA ILE A 60 -16.29 9.94 3.97
C ILE A 60 -16.35 9.46 2.54
N ILE A 61 -17.18 8.47 2.26
CA ILE A 61 -17.43 7.93 0.91
C ILE A 61 -18.93 8.01 0.63
N ASN A 62 -19.29 8.72 -0.41
CA ASN A 62 -20.68 8.96 -0.81
C ASN A 62 -21.54 9.44 0.38
N GLY A 63 -20.98 10.37 1.18
CA GLY A 63 -21.64 10.93 2.36
C GLY A 63 -21.65 10.04 3.60
N LYS A 64 -21.12 8.82 3.55
CA LYS A 64 -21.05 7.89 4.68
C LYS A 64 -19.64 7.90 5.30
N ILE A 65 -19.55 8.10 6.61
CA ILE A 65 -18.29 7.99 7.34
C ILE A 65 -17.86 6.51 7.37
N VAL A 66 -16.72 6.21 6.79
CA VAL A 66 -16.11 4.86 6.74
C VAL A 66 -14.86 4.74 7.61
N VAL A 67 -14.23 5.86 7.93
CA VAL A 67 -13.16 5.94 8.94
C VAL A 67 -13.44 7.13 9.85
N GLU A 68 -13.35 6.96 11.16
CA GLU A 68 -13.48 8.00 12.17
C GLU A 68 -12.40 7.85 13.22
N GLU A 69 -11.71 8.96 13.53
CA GLU A 69 -10.56 8.98 14.47
C GLU A 69 -9.53 7.87 14.13
N GLY A 70 -9.26 7.68 12.83
CA GLY A 70 -8.31 6.69 12.33
C GLY A 70 -8.77 5.23 12.44
N LYS A 71 -10.03 4.96 12.79
CA LYS A 71 -10.62 3.62 12.92
C LYS A 71 -11.67 3.37 11.87
N ILE A 72 -11.69 2.18 11.29
CA ILE A 72 -12.72 1.76 10.34
C ILE A 72 -14.04 1.60 11.08
N THR A 73 -15.12 2.20 10.53
CA THR A 73 -16.46 2.15 11.12
C THR A 73 -17.35 1.06 10.52
N THR A 74 -16.99 0.52 9.36
CA THR A 74 -17.81 -0.41 8.58
C THR A 74 -17.63 -1.86 8.99
N PHE A 75 -16.52 -2.22 9.64
CA PHE A 75 -16.26 -3.56 10.19
C PHE A 75 -15.28 -3.49 11.37
N ASN A 76 -15.19 -4.59 12.11
CA ASN A 76 -14.28 -4.72 13.25
C ASN A 76 -12.93 -5.28 12.77
N GLU A 77 -11.87 -4.47 12.79
CA GLU A 77 -10.51 -4.88 12.39
C GLU A 77 -9.98 -6.08 13.20
N LYS A 78 -10.36 -6.16 14.49
CA LYS A 78 -9.91 -7.27 15.36
C LYS A 78 -10.39 -8.63 14.87
N ASP A 79 -11.58 -8.68 14.28
CA ASP A 79 -12.14 -9.94 13.76
C ASP A 79 -11.34 -10.39 12.55
N ILE A 80 -10.97 -9.46 11.66
CA ILE A 80 -10.10 -9.75 10.51
C ILE A 80 -8.73 -10.21 10.97
N PHE A 81 -8.10 -9.54 11.93
CA PHE A 81 -6.82 -9.97 12.46
C PHE A 81 -6.88 -11.36 13.10
N ASN A 82 -7.98 -11.70 13.76
CA ASN A 82 -8.16 -13.04 14.33
C ASN A 82 -8.30 -14.10 13.23
N GLU A 83 -9.02 -13.82 12.16
CA GLU A 83 -9.11 -14.73 11.00
C GLU A 83 -7.75 -14.91 10.33
N ILE A 84 -7.02 -13.83 10.10
CA ILE A 84 -5.65 -13.89 9.55
C ILE A 84 -4.76 -14.78 10.42
N ARG A 85 -4.78 -14.61 11.75
CA ARG A 85 -3.97 -15.43 12.67
C ARG A 85 -4.29 -16.93 12.58
N LYS A 86 -5.54 -17.30 12.31
CA LYS A 86 -5.94 -18.71 12.14
C LYS A 86 -5.34 -19.35 10.89
N ILE A 87 -5.22 -18.58 9.80
CA ILE A 87 -4.71 -19.09 8.52
C ILE A 87 -3.17 -19.00 8.41
N MET A 88 -2.52 -18.13 9.19
CA MET A 88 -1.07 -17.92 9.14
C MET A 88 -0.23 -19.20 9.29
N PRO A 89 -0.53 -20.16 10.19
CA PRO A 89 0.24 -21.40 10.30
C PRO A 89 0.28 -22.20 8.99
N LYS A 90 -0.83 -22.24 8.25
CA LYS A 90 -0.89 -22.89 6.93
C LYS A 90 -0.01 -22.17 5.92
N ILE A 91 -0.10 -20.86 5.86
CA ILE A 91 0.72 -20.02 4.96
C ILE A 91 2.21 -20.20 5.25
N TYR A 92 2.62 -20.22 6.52
CA TYR A 92 4.00 -20.46 6.91
C TYR A 92 4.51 -21.84 6.47
N LEU A 93 3.68 -22.88 6.59
CA LEU A 93 4.04 -24.22 6.15
C LEU A 93 4.21 -24.27 4.62
N GLU A 94 3.26 -23.73 3.86
CA GLU A 94 3.32 -23.66 2.41
C GLU A 94 4.54 -22.87 1.92
N ARG A 95 4.82 -21.73 2.55
CA ARG A 95 6.02 -20.93 2.27
C ARG A 95 7.30 -21.73 2.55
N LYS A 96 7.38 -22.45 3.66
CA LYS A 96 8.55 -23.27 4.00
C LYS A 96 8.83 -24.30 2.91
N ILE A 97 7.80 -25.03 2.49
CA ILE A 97 7.90 -26.03 1.40
C ILE A 97 8.38 -25.37 0.11
N ALA A 98 7.77 -24.24 -0.28
CA ALA A 98 8.17 -23.52 -1.48
C ALA A 98 9.62 -23.02 -1.43
N CYS A 99 10.09 -22.53 -0.28
CA CYS A 99 11.47 -22.14 -0.10
C CYS A 99 12.44 -23.33 -0.19
N GLU A 100 12.12 -24.46 0.41
CA GLU A 100 12.95 -25.68 0.33
C GLU A 100 13.04 -26.21 -1.11
N GLU A 101 11.97 -26.10 -1.90
CA GLU A 101 11.98 -26.45 -3.33
C GLU A 101 12.82 -25.45 -4.14
N ALA A 102 12.66 -24.15 -3.88
CA ALA A 102 13.43 -23.11 -4.54
C ALA A 102 14.94 -23.24 -4.26
N ASP A 103 15.34 -23.57 -3.03
CA ASP A 103 16.74 -23.75 -2.65
C ASP A 103 17.41 -24.88 -3.44
N LYS A 104 16.69 -25.95 -3.76
CA LYS A 104 17.20 -27.04 -4.60
C LYS A 104 17.51 -26.56 -6.01
N VAL A 105 16.61 -25.77 -6.60
CA VAL A 105 16.80 -25.21 -7.94
C VAL A 105 17.92 -24.17 -7.97
N ILE A 106 18.00 -23.30 -6.95
CA ILE A 106 19.06 -22.31 -6.81
C ILE A 106 20.43 -22.98 -6.69
N GLY A 107 20.54 -24.09 -5.95
CA GLY A 107 21.77 -24.89 -5.86
C GLY A 107 22.25 -25.37 -7.21
N GLN A 108 21.36 -25.92 -8.02
CA GLN A 108 21.70 -26.39 -9.40
C GLN A 108 22.11 -25.25 -10.33
N ILE A 109 21.41 -24.11 -10.26
CA ILE A 109 21.75 -22.93 -11.05
C ILE A 109 23.15 -22.40 -10.67
N LYS A 110 23.48 -22.32 -9.39
CA LYS A 110 24.80 -21.89 -8.90
C LYS A 110 25.90 -22.83 -9.42
N GLU A 111 25.69 -24.13 -9.30
CA GLU A 111 26.65 -25.12 -9.79
C GLU A 111 26.90 -25.00 -11.31
N ALA A 112 25.82 -24.86 -12.08
CA ALA A 112 25.93 -24.63 -13.53
C ALA A 112 26.68 -23.32 -13.86
N TYR A 113 26.38 -22.25 -13.12
CA TYR A 113 27.04 -20.94 -13.29
C TYR A 113 28.55 -21.04 -13.05
N TYR A 114 28.97 -21.66 -11.95
CA TYR A 114 30.40 -21.81 -11.64
C TYR A 114 31.12 -22.69 -12.66
N LYS A 115 30.50 -23.79 -13.13
CA LYS A 115 31.09 -24.62 -14.19
C LYS A 115 31.26 -23.84 -15.49
N CYS A 116 30.31 -22.98 -15.86
CA CYS A 116 30.46 -22.10 -17.03
C CYS A 116 31.60 -21.10 -16.85
N HIS A 117 31.78 -20.54 -15.65
CA HIS A 117 32.83 -19.56 -15.36
C HIS A 117 34.20 -20.19 -15.45
N GLU A 118 34.43 -21.36 -14.83
CA GLU A 118 35.68 -22.11 -14.93
C GLU A 118 36.04 -22.45 -16.39
N PHE A 119 35.02 -22.76 -17.22
CA PHE A 119 35.27 -23.03 -18.64
C PHE A 119 35.69 -21.80 -19.43
N TYR A 120 35.26 -20.61 -19.06
CA TYR A 120 35.66 -19.35 -19.68
C TYR A 120 37.10 -18.96 -19.25
N ASP A 121 37.44 -19.12 -18.00
CA ASP A 121 38.78 -18.79 -17.49
C ASP A 121 39.87 -19.69 -18.08
N LEU A 122 39.56 -20.95 -18.39
CA LEU A 122 40.46 -21.88 -19.07
C LEU A 122 40.69 -21.57 -20.57
N LYS A 123 39.83 -20.77 -21.19
CA LYS A 123 39.94 -20.36 -22.60
C LYS A 123 40.64 -19.01 -22.81
N THR A 124 40.82 -18.25 -21.76
CA THR A 124 41.44 -16.90 -21.79
C THR A 124 42.86 -16.86 -21.31
N ASN A 125 43.43 -17.99 -20.88
CA ASN A 125 44.88 -18.23 -20.62
C ASN A 125 45.44 -19.15 -21.71
#